data_5a89fbf68fc99ca2634f316e2cc1da61
#
_entry.id   5a89fbf68fc99ca2634f316e2cc1da61
#
_cell.length_a   1.000
_cell.length_b   1.000
_cell.length_c   1.000
_cell.angle_alpha   90.00
_cell.angle_beta   90.00
_cell.angle_gamma   90.00
#
_symmetry.space_group_name_H-M   'P 1'
#
loop_
_entity.id
_entity.type
_entity.pdbx_description
1 polymer ?
#
loop_
_entity_poly.entity_id
_entity_poly.type
_entity_poly.pdbx_seq_one_letter_code
_entity_poly.pdbx_strand_id
1 'polypeptide(L)'
;MATSRIEVFEQILQSDPANSAVLFGLAKEYEKSGNDAKLIETLERYLAAADDEGNAYGMLAGAYERVKQIDKARAAYQRGVDASMAHGHPGMAQEYRMILESEVSEP
;
A
#
# COMPACT_ATOMS: atom_id res chain seq x y z
N MET A 1 7.69 -30.12 -4.28
CA MET A 1 7.40 -28.81 -4.86
C MET A 1 7.99 -27.70 -4.01
N ALA A 2 8.49 -26.67 -4.64
CA ALA A 2 9.01 -25.54 -3.91
C ALA A 2 7.86 -24.74 -3.28
N THR A 3 8.07 -24.32 -2.03
CA THR A 3 7.14 -23.44 -1.33
C THR A 3 7.23 -22.05 -1.96
N SER A 4 6.11 -21.42 -2.25
CA SER A 4 6.10 -20.08 -2.82
C SER A 4 6.53 -19.05 -1.77
N ARG A 5 7.00 -17.89 -2.23
CA ARG A 5 7.33 -16.79 -1.32
C ARG A 5 6.12 -16.34 -0.52
N ILE A 6 4.95 -16.35 -1.14
CA ILE A 6 3.70 -15.98 -0.45
C ILE A 6 3.48 -16.91 0.73
N GLU A 7 3.59 -18.24 0.51
CA GLU A 7 3.39 -19.21 1.58
C GLU A 7 4.40 -19.03 2.72
N VAL A 8 5.67 -18.77 2.37
CA VAL A 8 6.71 -18.56 3.38
C VAL A 8 6.36 -17.33 4.22
N PHE A 9 6.01 -16.22 3.58
CA PHE A 9 5.67 -14.99 4.32
C PHE A 9 4.44 -15.19 5.20
N GLU A 10 3.42 -15.88 4.68
CA GLU A 10 2.21 -16.15 5.46
C GLU A 10 2.50 -17.01 6.69
N GLN A 11 3.41 -17.98 6.56
CA GLN A 11 3.82 -18.79 7.71
C GLN A 11 4.52 -17.96 8.79
N ILE A 12 5.40 -17.06 8.37
CA ILE A 12 6.08 -16.17 9.32
C ILE A 12 5.05 -15.30 10.05
N LEU A 13 4.06 -14.80 9.33
CA LEU A 13 3.03 -13.93 9.91
C LEU A 13 2.11 -14.65 10.89
N GLN A 14 2.04 -15.99 10.85
CA GLN A 14 1.27 -16.74 11.85
C GLN A 14 1.86 -16.58 13.24
N SER A 15 3.17 -16.52 13.36
CA SER A 15 3.83 -16.34 14.66
C SER A 15 4.25 -14.91 14.94
N ASP A 16 4.32 -14.06 13.91
CA ASP A 16 4.74 -12.66 14.05
C ASP A 16 3.87 -11.78 13.14
N PRO A 17 2.58 -11.60 13.49
CA PRO A 17 1.61 -10.99 12.58
C PRO A 17 1.84 -9.51 12.28
N ALA A 18 2.63 -8.81 13.10
CA ALA A 18 2.93 -7.40 12.89
C ALA A 18 4.33 -7.17 12.32
N ASN A 19 4.97 -8.21 11.78
CA ASN A 19 6.30 -8.09 11.17
C ASN A 19 6.18 -7.25 9.90
N SER A 20 6.53 -5.97 9.99
CA SER A 20 6.31 -5.02 8.90
C SER A 20 7.14 -5.35 7.66
N ALA A 21 8.38 -5.83 7.83
CA ALA A 21 9.22 -6.20 6.68
C ALA A 21 8.59 -7.35 5.90
N VAL A 22 8.06 -8.35 6.61
CA VAL A 22 7.42 -9.49 5.97
C VAL A 22 6.10 -9.08 5.33
N LEU A 23 5.32 -8.23 6.01
CA LEU A 23 4.07 -7.69 5.43
C LEU A 23 4.35 -6.95 4.13
N PHE A 24 5.38 -6.11 4.10
CA PHE A 24 5.71 -5.38 2.88
C PHE A 24 6.18 -6.33 1.77
N GLY A 25 6.99 -7.32 2.11
CA GLY A 25 7.42 -8.34 1.16
C GLY A 25 6.24 -9.12 0.58
N LEU A 26 5.29 -9.50 1.43
CA LEU A 26 4.08 -10.19 0.99
C LEU A 26 3.24 -9.29 0.07
N ALA A 27 3.10 -8.01 0.41
CA ALA A 27 2.38 -7.05 -0.43
C ALA A 27 3.00 -6.99 -1.83
N LYS A 28 4.33 -6.94 -1.91
CA LYS A 28 5.01 -6.91 -3.22
C LYS A 28 4.74 -8.18 -4.03
N GLU A 29 4.64 -9.33 -3.38
CA GLU A 29 4.31 -10.57 -4.08
C GLU A 29 2.87 -10.55 -4.61
N TYR A 30 1.93 -10.04 -3.82
CA TYR A 30 0.55 -9.90 -4.28
C TYR A 30 0.44 -8.88 -5.42
N GLU A 31 1.22 -7.80 -5.37
CA GLU A 31 1.27 -6.83 -6.46
C GLU A 31 1.71 -7.49 -7.76
N LYS A 32 2.77 -8.29 -7.69
CA LYS A 32 3.31 -9.00 -8.87
C LYS A 32 2.29 -9.99 -9.45
N SER A 33 1.50 -10.63 -8.60
CA SER A 33 0.52 -11.63 -9.05
C SER A 33 -0.81 -11.01 -9.45
N GLY A 34 -0.97 -9.69 -9.28
CA GLY A 34 -2.20 -9.00 -9.66
C GLY A 34 -3.37 -9.25 -8.71
N ASN A 35 -3.11 -9.71 -7.50
CA ASN A 35 -4.17 -9.98 -6.52
C ASN A 35 -4.44 -8.73 -5.70
N ASP A 36 -5.27 -7.84 -6.25
CA ASP A 36 -5.53 -6.53 -5.63
C ASP A 36 -6.23 -6.64 -4.27
N ALA A 37 -7.13 -7.61 -4.10
CA ALA A 37 -7.83 -7.79 -2.82
C ALA A 37 -6.86 -8.13 -1.70
N LYS A 38 -5.93 -9.05 -1.94
CA LYS A 38 -4.92 -9.43 -0.96
C LYS A 38 -3.87 -8.34 -0.77
N LEU A 39 -3.55 -7.63 -1.84
CA LEU A 39 -2.63 -6.50 -1.77
C LEU A 39 -3.16 -5.42 -0.82
N ILE A 40 -4.43 -5.06 -0.98
CA ILE A 40 -5.08 -4.06 -0.12
C ILE A 40 -5.06 -4.51 1.34
N GLU A 41 -5.51 -5.73 1.61
CA GLU A 41 -5.54 -6.28 2.95
C GLU A 41 -4.15 -6.24 3.60
N THR A 42 -3.13 -6.66 2.85
CA THR A 42 -1.77 -6.76 3.36
C THR A 42 -1.16 -5.38 3.59
N LEU A 43 -1.40 -4.43 2.67
CA LEU A 43 -0.89 -3.07 2.83
C LEU A 43 -1.55 -2.34 4.00
N GLU A 44 -2.84 -2.54 4.23
CA GLU A 44 -3.49 -1.94 5.40
C GLU A 44 -2.90 -2.49 6.69
N ARG A 45 -2.60 -3.79 6.74
CA ARG A 45 -1.91 -4.39 7.89
C ARG A 45 -0.52 -3.80 8.08
N TYR A 46 0.22 -3.65 6.98
CA TYR A 46 1.56 -3.05 7.01
C TYR A 46 1.51 -1.63 7.55
N LEU A 47 0.58 -0.82 7.04
CA LEU A 47 0.47 0.58 7.44
C LEU A 47 0.01 0.75 8.89
N ALA A 48 -0.67 -0.26 9.45
CA ALA A 48 -1.02 -0.25 10.88
C ALA A 48 0.19 -0.61 11.75
N ALA A 49 1.19 -1.30 11.20
CA ALA A 49 2.34 -1.80 11.95
C ALA A 49 3.62 -0.97 11.74
N ALA A 50 3.68 -0.16 10.68
CA ALA A 50 4.90 0.55 10.31
C ALA A 50 4.63 2.02 10.02
N ASP A 51 5.64 2.84 10.26
CA ASP A 51 5.60 4.26 9.92
C ASP A 51 6.22 4.44 8.54
N ASP A 52 5.40 4.22 7.49
CA ASP A 52 5.86 4.29 6.11
C ASP A 52 6.10 5.74 5.69
N GLU A 53 7.12 5.96 4.87
CA GLU A 53 7.51 7.32 4.44
C GLU A 53 6.63 7.87 3.31
N GLY A 54 5.76 7.04 2.74
CA GLY A 54 4.82 7.50 1.72
C GLY A 54 4.58 6.53 0.58
N ASN A 55 5.56 5.69 0.22
CA ASN A 55 5.47 4.80 -0.96
C ASN A 55 4.31 3.81 -0.87
N ALA A 56 4.11 3.20 0.29
CA ALA A 56 3.07 2.18 0.44
C ALA A 56 1.66 2.75 0.25
N TYR A 57 1.48 4.02 0.57
CA TYR A 57 0.19 4.68 0.37
C TYR A 57 -0.17 4.79 -1.11
N GLY A 58 0.81 5.05 -1.97
CA GLY A 58 0.60 5.07 -3.42
C GLY A 58 0.24 3.70 -3.96
N MET A 59 0.90 2.65 -3.46
CA MET A 59 0.58 1.27 -3.83
C MET A 59 -0.86 0.93 -3.43
N LEU A 60 -1.24 1.30 -2.21
CA LEU A 60 -2.58 1.06 -1.69
C LEU A 60 -3.63 1.81 -2.52
N ALA A 61 -3.38 3.08 -2.79
CA ALA A 61 -4.30 3.89 -3.58
C ALA A 61 -4.51 3.31 -4.97
N GLY A 62 -3.41 2.91 -5.63
CA GLY A 62 -3.50 2.28 -6.96
C GLY A 62 -4.33 1.01 -6.95
N ALA A 63 -4.18 0.19 -5.90
CA ALA A 63 -4.96 -1.03 -5.77
C ALA A 63 -6.45 -0.72 -5.56
N TYR A 64 -6.76 0.29 -4.74
CA TYR A 64 -8.16 0.72 -4.58
C TYR A 64 -8.75 1.23 -5.89
N GLU A 65 -7.96 1.97 -6.70
CA GLU A 65 -8.43 2.43 -8.01
C GLU A 65 -8.78 1.24 -8.92
N ARG A 66 -7.92 0.21 -8.93
CA ARG A 66 -8.15 -0.96 -9.79
C ARG A 66 -9.41 -1.73 -9.42
N VAL A 67 -9.79 -1.72 -8.14
CA VAL A 67 -11.04 -2.36 -7.69
C VAL A 67 -12.21 -1.36 -7.63
N LYS A 68 -12.05 -0.17 -8.21
CA LYS A 68 -13.09 0.85 -8.35
C LYS A 68 -13.59 1.43 -7.02
N GLN A 69 -12.77 1.40 -5.98
CA GLN A 69 -13.10 2.04 -4.72
C GLN A 69 -12.43 3.42 -4.66
N ILE A 70 -12.99 4.35 -5.41
CA ILE A 70 -12.37 5.66 -5.65
C ILE A 70 -12.25 6.49 -4.37
N ASP A 71 -13.25 6.47 -3.49
CA ASP A 71 -13.18 7.23 -2.24
C ASP A 71 -12.03 6.74 -1.35
N LYS A 72 -11.82 5.42 -1.32
CA LYS A 72 -10.71 4.85 -0.54
C LYS A 72 -9.36 5.14 -1.18
N ALA A 73 -9.31 5.17 -2.50
CA ALA A 73 -8.10 5.55 -3.23
C ALA A 73 -7.72 6.99 -2.89
N ARG A 74 -8.68 7.90 -2.92
CA ARG A 74 -8.44 9.31 -2.57
C ARG A 74 -7.93 9.45 -1.13
N ALA A 75 -8.56 8.73 -0.19
CA ALA A 75 -8.13 8.75 1.20
C ALA A 75 -6.70 8.23 1.34
N ALA A 76 -6.34 7.18 0.60
CA ALA A 76 -4.98 6.63 0.64
C ALA A 76 -3.95 7.61 0.09
N TYR A 77 -4.25 8.29 -1.01
CA TYR A 77 -3.36 9.33 -1.54
C TYR A 77 -3.18 10.47 -0.52
N GLN A 78 -4.26 10.88 0.13
CA GLN A 78 -4.15 11.94 1.14
C GLN A 78 -3.29 11.51 2.32
N ARG A 79 -3.45 10.28 2.78
CA ARG A 79 -2.58 9.72 3.83
C ARG A 79 -1.12 9.71 3.36
N GLY A 80 -0.91 9.41 2.08
CA GLY A 80 0.43 9.43 1.48
C GLY A 80 1.03 10.83 1.43
N VAL A 81 0.23 11.86 1.14
CA VAL A 81 0.68 13.25 1.22
C VAL A 81 1.16 13.56 2.62
N ASP A 82 0.36 13.22 3.63
CA ASP A 82 0.69 13.51 5.02
C ASP A 82 1.97 12.80 5.46
N ALA A 83 2.10 11.51 5.12
CA ALA A 83 3.29 10.73 5.47
C ALA A 83 4.54 11.26 4.76
N SER A 84 4.42 11.58 3.47
CA SER A 84 5.54 12.12 2.70
C SER A 84 6.05 13.43 3.29
N MET A 85 5.13 14.31 3.66
CA MET A 85 5.52 15.59 4.27
C MET A 85 6.16 15.37 5.63
N ALA A 86 5.61 14.47 6.43
CA ALA A 86 6.14 14.18 7.77
C ALA A 86 7.57 13.62 7.71
N HIS A 87 7.90 12.92 6.64
CA HIS A 87 9.22 12.31 6.47
C HIS A 87 10.16 13.10 5.55
N GLY A 88 9.78 14.33 5.18
CA GLY A 88 10.65 15.19 4.40
C GLY A 88 10.75 14.86 2.92
N HIS A 89 9.67 14.37 2.33
CA HIS A 89 9.61 14.02 0.91
C HIS A 89 8.58 14.89 0.17
N PRO A 90 8.83 16.22 0.04
CA PRO A 90 7.84 17.09 -0.58
C PRO A 90 7.56 16.78 -2.05
N GLY A 91 8.53 16.23 -2.77
CA GLY A 91 8.31 15.82 -4.17
C GLY A 91 7.27 14.73 -4.29
N MET A 92 7.35 13.72 -3.43
CA MET A 92 6.37 12.63 -3.41
C MET A 92 4.99 13.17 -3.02
N ALA A 93 4.92 14.04 -2.03
CA ALA A 93 3.67 14.67 -1.63
C ALA A 93 3.05 15.43 -2.80
N GLN A 94 3.85 16.15 -3.56
CA GLN A 94 3.38 16.91 -4.72
C GLN A 94 2.83 15.98 -5.81
N GLU A 95 3.50 14.86 -6.06
CA GLU A 95 3.02 13.87 -7.03
C GLU A 95 1.63 13.34 -6.63
N TYR A 96 1.44 13.02 -5.35
CA TYR A 96 0.15 12.53 -4.88
C TYR A 96 -0.94 13.60 -4.98
N ARG A 97 -0.60 14.86 -4.69
CA ARG A 97 -1.55 15.98 -4.85
C ARG A 97 -1.99 16.14 -6.30
N MET A 98 -1.04 16.02 -7.23
CA MET A 98 -1.36 16.13 -8.65
C MET A 98 -2.30 15.02 -9.11
N ILE A 99 -2.09 13.80 -8.63
CA ILE A 99 -2.98 12.68 -8.93
C ILE A 99 -4.37 12.95 -8.37
N LEU A 100 -4.46 13.42 -7.13
CA LEU A 100 -5.74 13.76 -6.51
C LEU A 100 -6.52 14.80 -7.31
N GLU A 101 -5.82 15.78 -7.86
CA GLU A 101 -6.46 16.85 -8.62
C GLU A 101 -6.88 16.41 -10.00
N SER A 102 -6.10 15.55 -10.67
CA SER A 102 -6.29 15.26 -12.09
C SER A 102 -7.00 13.94 -12.39
N GLU A 103 -6.81 12.91 -11.55
CA GLU A 103 -7.32 11.58 -11.86
C GLU A 103 -8.38 11.08 -10.89
N VAL A 104 -8.12 11.22 -9.60
CA VAL A 104 -8.98 10.62 -8.58
C VAL A 104 -10.11 11.54 -8.17
N SER A 105 -9.96 12.85 -8.38
CA SER A 105 -10.99 13.82 -8.06
C SER A 105 -12.13 13.85 -9.08
N GLU A 106 -11.95 13.28 -10.25
CA GLU A 106 -12.98 13.26 -11.29
C GLU A 106 -14.02 12.19 -10.99
N PRO A 107 -15.32 12.50 -11.12
CA PRO A 107 -16.38 11.53 -10.91
C PRO A 107 -16.41 10.44 -11.97
#